data_42757be013dc19f74133022fa4703abf
#
_entry.id   42757be013dc19f74133022fa4703abf
#
_cell.length_a   1.000
_cell.length_b   1.000
_cell.length_c   1.000
_cell.angle_alpha   90.00
_cell.angle_beta   90.00
_cell.angle_gamma   90.00
#
_symmetry.space_group_name_H-M   'P 1'
#
loop_
_entity.id
_entity.type
_entity.pdbx_description
1 polymer ?
#
loop_
_entity_poly.entity_id
_entity_poly.type
_entity_poly.pdbx_seq_one_letter_code
_entity_poly.pdbx_strand_id
1 'polypeptide(L)'
;MKTKREDIRNIAIIAHVDHGKTTLVDELLKQSGTFRANQEVAERVMDSNDIERERGITILSKNTAITYKDTKINIIDTPGHADFGGEVERVLKMVNGVILVVDAFEGVMPQTKFVLQKALDMNLSVIVCINKIDRPEARPEEVIDEILELFIDLDANEDQLDCPFIFASAKSGYAMADLNDEKKDMQPLFDCIVNNIPAPEGDPDADTQMLISTIDYNEFVGRIGVGKIDNGSLKVNQEVMIVNHHDPSVKKRVRITKLYTFNGLNKVEVNEAGIGEIVAVSGIADIHIGDTICSLNNPVAIPFQKISEPTLSMDLSLIHISEPTRLQLI
;
A
#
# COMPACT_ATOMS: atom_id res chain seq x y z
N MET A 1 -9.47 -14.58 -21.41
CA MET A 1 -8.13 -15.21 -21.25
C MET A 1 -7.28 -14.33 -20.33
N LYS A 2 -6.63 -14.90 -19.30
CA LYS A 2 -5.83 -14.06 -18.39
C LYS A 2 -4.68 -13.38 -19.15
N THR A 3 -4.56 -12.10 -18.97
CA THR A 3 -3.52 -11.24 -19.57
C THR A 3 -2.72 -10.57 -18.46
N LYS A 4 -1.41 -10.46 -18.67
CA LYS A 4 -0.51 -9.71 -17.76
C LYS A 4 -0.40 -8.26 -18.19
N ARG A 5 -0.46 -7.33 -17.25
CA ARG A 5 -0.23 -5.90 -17.46
C ARG A 5 1.23 -5.57 -17.14
N GLU A 6 2.11 -5.85 -18.11
CA GLU A 6 3.56 -5.63 -17.94
C GLU A 6 3.95 -4.16 -17.70
N ASP A 7 3.04 -3.25 -18.02
CA ASP A 7 3.17 -1.80 -17.82
C ASP A 7 2.79 -1.35 -16.40
N ILE A 8 2.42 -2.27 -15.49
CA ILE A 8 2.01 -1.94 -14.12
C ILE A 8 2.76 -2.81 -13.11
N ARG A 9 3.15 -2.22 -11.97
CA ARG A 9 3.58 -2.91 -10.75
C ARG A 9 2.84 -2.36 -9.56
N ASN A 10 2.28 -3.23 -8.73
CA ASN A 10 1.57 -2.86 -7.51
C ASN A 10 2.37 -3.34 -6.32
N ILE A 11 2.86 -2.44 -5.49
CA ILE A 11 3.70 -2.74 -4.34
C ILE A 11 3.16 -2.10 -3.06
N ALA A 12 3.37 -2.76 -1.94
CA ALA A 12 3.21 -2.17 -0.62
C ALA A 12 4.59 -2.00 0.04
N ILE A 13 4.75 -0.93 0.80
CA ILE A 13 5.98 -0.74 1.58
C ILE A 13 5.68 -1.03 3.04
N ILE A 14 6.37 -2.00 3.60
CA ILE A 14 6.27 -2.43 4.99
C ILE A 14 7.58 -2.14 5.72
N ALA A 15 7.47 -1.60 6.93
CA ALA A 15 8.63 -1.28 7.75
C ALA A 15 8.23 -1.16 9.21
N HIS A 16 9.20 -1.34 10.10
CA HIS A 16 9.04 -0.88 11.47
C HIS A 16 9.01 0.67 11.52
N VAL A 17 8.45 1.21 12.59
CA VAL A 17 8.48 2.65 12.87
C VAL A 17 9.94 3.13 12.85
N ASP A 18 10.19 4.29 12.27
CA ASP A 18 11.52 4.92 12.14
C ASP A 18 12.56 4.19 11.26
N HIS A 19 12.26 3.07 10.61
CA HIS A 19 13.16 2.44 9.62
C HIS A 19 13.30 3.24 8.32
N GLY A 20 12.58 4.35 8.19
CA GLY A 20 12.71 5.29 7.06
C GLY A 20 11.78 5.02 5.88
N LYS A 21 10.64 4.35 6.11
CA LYS A 21 9.63 4.05 5.11
C LYS A 21 9.16 5.32 4.37
N THR A 22 8.66 6.32 5.09
CA THR A 22 8.17 7.59 4.51
C THR A 22 9.26 8.32 3.73
N THR A 23 10.48 8.36 4.27
CA THR A 23 11.64 8.98 3.59
C THR A 23 11.98 8.25 2.29
N LEU A 24 11.88 6.92 2.26
CA LEU A 24 12.10 6.12 1.06
C LEU A 24 11.04 6.44 0.00
N VAL A 25 9.76 6.50 0.37
CA VAL A 25 8.66 6.85 -0.55
C VAL A 25 8.84 8.26 -1.10
N ASP A 26 9.17 9.22 -0.25
CA ASP A 26 9.43 10.60 -0.66
C ASP A 26 10.56 10.67 -1.69
N GLU A 27 11.64 9.89 -1.48
CA GLU A 27 12.77 9.88 -2.39
C GLU A 27 12.46 9.20 -3.72
N LEU A 28 11.69 8.10 -3.70
CA LEU A 28 11.17 7.47 -4.92
C LEU A 28 10.29 8.44 -5.72
N LEU A 29 9.42 9.19 -5.05
CA LEU A 29 8.58 10.21 -5.68
C LEU A 29 9.41 11.33 -6.32
N LYS A 30 10.46 11.82 -5.65
CA LYS A 30 11.35 12.88 -6.16
C LYS A 30 12.10 12.41 -7.41
N GLN A 31 12.72 11.24 -7.34
CA GLN A 31 13.59 10.74 -8.42
C GLN A 31 12.82 10.15 -9.61
N SER A 32 11.54 9.80 -9.44
CA SER A 32 10.68 9.38 -10.56
C SER A 32 10.30 10.52 -11.52
N GLY A 33 10.68 11.77 -11.21
CA GLY A 33 10.28 12.94 -12.01
C GLY A 33 8.81 13.34 -11.88
N THR A 34 8.10 12.79 -10.93
CA THR A 34 6.68 13.06 -10.67
C THR A 34 6.46 14.52 -10.20
N PHE A 35 7.46 15.11 -9.55
CA PHE A 35 7.44 16.51 -9.14
C PHE A 35 8.18 17.39 -10.17
N ARG A 36 7.69 18.61 -10.38
CA ARG A 36 8.39 19.59 -11.22
C ARG A 36 9.70 20.02 -10.54
N ALA A 37 10.76 20.23 -11.30
CA ALA A 37 12.10 20.56 -10.82
C ALA A 37 12.18 21.76 -9.84
N ASN A 38 11.18 22.63 -9.82
CA ASN A 38 11.11 23.83 -8.98
C ASN A 38 10.03 23.74 -7.89
N GLN A 39 9.45 22.55 -7.66
CA GLN A 39 8.46 22.37 -6.62
C GLN A 39 9.18 22.01 -5.31
N GLU A 40 9.15 22.91 -4.34
CA GLU A 40 9.57 22.58 -2.98
C GLU A 40 8.62 21.50 -2.43
N VAL A 41 9.15 20.30 -2.27
CA VAL A 41 8.44 19.18 -1.68
C VAL A 41 8.70 19.23 -0.17
N ALA A 42 7.66 19.43 0.61
CA ALA A 42 7.77 19.36 2.07
C ALA A 42 8.28 17.96 2.46
N GLU A 43 9.07 17.87 3.50
CA GLU A 43 9.44 16.58 4.09
C GLU A 43 8.17 15.85 4.57
N ARG A 44 8.11 14.52 4.40
CA ARG A 44 6.96 13.68 4.75
C ARG A 44 5.68 14.05 3.99
N VAL A 45 5.79 14.15 2.67
CA VAL A 45 4.68 14.51 1.79
C VAL A 45 3.49 13.56 1.95
N MET A 46 3.76 12.30 2.28
CA MET A 46 2.72 11.29 2.51
C MET A 46 1.98 11.48 3.84
N ASP A 47 2.59 12.08 4.87
CA ASP A 47 1.95 12.28 6.17
C ASP A 47 1.05 13.53 6.16
N SER A 48 -0.19 13.36 5.69
CA SER A 48 -1.15 14.47 5.52
C SER A 48 -1.97 14.79 6.77
N ASN A 49 -2.01 13.89 7.76
CA ASN A 49 -2.74 14.05 9.01
C ASN A 49 -1.85 14.69 10.08
N ASP A 50 -2.36 15.69 10.81
CA ASP A 50 -1.62 16.37 11.86
C ASP A 50 -1.13 15.39 12.96
N ILE A 51 -1.92 14.36 13.28
CA ILE A 51 -1.55 13.32 14.25
C ILE A 51 -0.38 12.46 13.72
N GLU A 52 -0.37 12.12 12.44
CA GLU A 52 0.73 11.38 11.81
C GLU A 52 2.02 12.19 11.83
N ARG A 53 1.93 13.51 11.54
CA ARG A 53 3.07 14.43 11.59
C ARG A 53 3.62 14.60 12.99
N GLU A 54 2.73 14.78 13.98
CA GLU A 54 3.10 14.98 15.38
C GLU A 54 3.78 13.73 15.96
N ARG A 55 3.22 12.54 15.67
CA ARG A 55 3.72 11.27 16.20
C ARG A 55 4.81 10.62 15.35
N GLY A 56 4.99 11.06 14.11
CA GLY A 56 5.95 10.50 13.17
C GLY A 56 5.63 9.10 12.67
N ILE A 57 4.36 8.67 12.74
CA ILE A 57 3.91 7.33 12.32
C ILE A 57 2.84 7.43 11.24
N THR A 58 2.83 6.47 10.31
CA THR A 58 1.72 6.30 9.36
C THR A 58 0.57 5.57 10.06
N ILE A 59 -0.63 6.17 10.06
CA ILE A 59 -1.84 5.61 10.65
C ILE A 59 -2.74 5.01 9.56
N LEU A 60 -2.94 5.75 8.47
CA LEU A 60 -3.76 5.34 7.34
C LEU A 60 -2.90 5.01 6.13
N SER A 61 -3.25 3.93 5.45
CA SER A 61 -2.61 3.57 4.18
C SER A 61 -2.90 4.63 3.10
N LYS A 62 -1.87 4.98 2.35
CA LYS A 62 -1.95 5.97 1.28
C LYS A 62 -1.50 5.38 -0.03
N ASN A 63 -2.22 5.73 -1.07
CA ASN A 63 -1.92 5.30 -2.42
C ASN A 63 -1.20 6.41 -3.17
N THR A 64 -0.09 6.07 -3.79
CA THR A 64 0.63 6.93 -4.73
C THR A 64 1.04 6.13 -5.95
N ALA A 65 1.35 6.79 -7.05
CA ALA A 65 1.84 6.14 -8.24
C ALA A 65 2.94 6.97 -8.89
N ILE A 66 3.97 6.29 -9.33
CA ILE A 66 5.09 6.88 -10.07
C ILE A 66 5.22 6.19 -11.41
N THR A 67 5.88 6.85 -12.35
CA THR A 67 6.22 6.25 -13.63
C THR A 67 7.74 6.13 -13.73
N TYR A 68 8.21 4.91 -13.92
CA TYR A 68 9.62 4.62 -14.15
C TYR A 68 9.79 3.95 -15.50
N LYS A 69 10.54 4.59 -16.42
CA LYS A 69 10.59 4.19 -17.83
C LYS A 69 9.15 4.11 -18.37
N ASP A 70 8.72 2.95 -18.86
CA ASP A 70 7.37 2.73 -19.42
C ASP A 70 6.44 2.00 -18.43
N THR A 71 6.85 1.86 -17.16
CA THR A 71 6.11 1.12 -16.14
C THR A 71 5.55 2.07 -15.09
N LYS A 72 4.24 1.95 -14.84
CA LYS A 72 3.57 2.60 -13.72
C LYS A 72 3.73 1.74 -12.48
N ILE A 73 4.32 2.31 -11.44
CA ILE A 73 4.48 1.65 -10.14
C ILE A 73 3.50 2.29 -9.15
N ASN A 74 2.48 1.55 -8.76
CA ASN A 74 1.58 1.93 -7.68
C ASN A 74 2.21 1.54 -6.36
N ILE A 75 2.36 2.49 -5.46
CA ILE A 75 2.97 2.31 -4.14
C ILE A 75 1.89 2.56 -3.10
N ILE A 76 1.68 1.58 -2.23
CA ILE A 76 0.80 1.72 -1.08
C ILE A 76 1.67 1.79 0.17
N ASP A 77 1.61 2.93 0.83
CA ASP A 77 2.24 3.12 2.13
C ASP A 77 1.37 2.49 3.22
N THR A 78 1.92 1.53 3.97
CA THR A 78 1.17 0.80 4.99
C THR A 78 1.53 1.28 6.39
N PRO A 79 0.57 1.23 7.35
CA PRO A 79 0.89 1.43 8.75
C PRO A 79 1.96 0.43 9.22
N GLY A 80 2.94 0.92 9.98
CA GLY A 80 4.02 0.08 10.52
C GLY A 80 3.69 -0.58 11.86
N HIS A 81 2.55 -0.27 12.48
CA HIS A 81 2.19 -0.75 13.81
C HIS A 81 1.23 -1.94 13.75
N ALA A 82 1.46 -2.96 14.60
CA ALA A 82 0.64 -4.18 14.64
C ALA A 82 -0.85 -3.94 14.94
N ASP A 83 -1.18 -2.85 15.64
CA ASP A 83 -2.57 -2.47 15.95
C ASP A 83 -3.43 -2.21 14.70
N PHE A 84 -2.79 -1.91 13.56
CA PHE A 84 -3.46 -1.68 12.27
C PHE A 84 -3.47 -2.91 11.35
N GLY A 85 -3.32 -4.11 11.91
CA GLY A 85 -3.21 -5.37 11.15
C GLY A 85 -4.33 -5.61 10.13
N GLY A 86 -5.57 -5.25 10.47
CA GLY A 86 -6.70 -5.36 9.55
C GLY A 86 -6.61 -4.45 8.33
N GLU A 87 -5.96 -3.29 8.44
CA GLU A 87 -5.71 -2.39 7.31
C GLU A 87 -4.60 -2.93 6.42
N VAL A 88 -3.54 -3.45 7.03
CA VAL A 88 -2.43 -4.09 6.31
C VAL A 88 -2.92 -5.25 5.44
N GLU A 89 -3.73 -6.16 5.99
CA GLU A 89 -4.28 -7.29 5.22
C GLU A 89 -5.10 -6.84 3.99
N ARG A 90 -5.86 -5.77 4.12
CA ARG A 90 -6.65 -5.22 3.00
C ARG A 90 -5.77 -4.63 1.91
N VAL A 91 -4.72 -3.92 2.31
CA VAL A 91 -3.74 -3.33 1.39
C VAL A 91 -2.99 -4.43 0.63
N LEU A 92 -2.54 -5.47 1.33
CA LEU A 92 -1.79 -6.57 0.72
C LEU A 92 -2.58 -7.29 -0.39
N LYS A 93 -3.91 -7.28 -0.36
CA LYS A 93 -4.74 -7.82 -1.45
C LYS A 93 -4.71 -7.01 -2.75
N MET A 94 -4.30 -5.74 -2.68
CA MET A 94 -4.22 -4.89 -3.86
C MET A 94 -2.87 -4.97 -4.57
N VAL A 95 -1.86 -5.57 -3.94
CA VAL A 95 -0.48 -5.56 -4.44
C VAL A 95 -0.03 -6.94 -4.93
N ASN A 96 1.05 -6.94 -5.69
CA ASN A 96 1.68 -8.13 -6.24
C ASN A 96 3.00 -8.45 -5.54
N GLY A 97 3.51 -7.51 -4.75
CA GLY A 97 4.70 -7.70 -3.94
C GLY A 97 4.86 -6.61 -2.90
N VAL A 98 5.84 -6.80 -2.03
CA VAL A 98 6.13 -5.91 -0.92
C VAL A 98 7.60 -5.52 -0.89
N ILE A 99 7.89 -4.31 -0.43
CA ILE A 99 9.24 -3.89 -0.08
C ILE A 99 9.31 -3.88 1.44
N LEU A 100 10.14 -4.76 1.98
CA LEU A 100 10.47 -4.80 3.40
C LEU A 100 11.64 -3.86 3.67
N VAL A 101 11.39 -2.76 4.38
CA VAL A 101 12.43 -1.79 4.75
C VAL A 101 12.94 -2.08 6.15
N VAL A 102 14.22 -2.34 6.27
CA VAL A 102 14.90 -2.66 7.54
C VAL A 102 16.05 -1.68 7.77
N ASP A 103 16.16 -1.16 8.98
CA ASP A 103 17.29 -0.30 9.35
C ASP A 103 18.57 -1.15 9.47
N ALA A 104 19.64 -0.70 8.81
CA ALA A 104 20.93 -1.40 8.78
C ALA A 104 21.64 -1.54 10.14
N PHE A 105 21.22 -0.79 11.16
CA PHE A 105 21.73 -0.85 12.52
C PHE A 105 20.79 -1.62 13.45
N GLU A 106 19.51 -1.28 13.46
CA GLU A 106 18.51 -1.87 14.37
C GLU A 106 18.17 -3.33 14.01
N GLY A 107 18.22 -3.65 12.71
CA GLY A 107 17.88 -4.99 12.21
C GLY A 107 16.37 -5.28 12.26
N VAL A 108 16.03 -6.55 12.46
CA VAL A 108 14.64 -7.03 12.44
C VAL A 108 13.93 -6.71 13.75
N MET A 109 12.74 -6.11 13.66
CA MET A 109 11.91 -5.75 14.80
C MET A 109 10.63 -6.60 14.89
N PRO A 110 10.09 -6.87 16.10
CA PRO A 110 8.94 -7.78 16.30
C PRO A 110 7.70 -7.40 15.51
N GLN A 111 7.44 -6.11 15.31
CA GLN A 111 6.26 -5.63 14.57
C GLN A 111 6.34 -5.98 13.07
N THR A 112 7.55 -6.03 12.52
CA THR A 112 7.80 -6.42 11.13
C THR A 112 7.38 -7.87 10.87
N LYS A 113 7.59 -8.75 11.87
CA LYS A 113 7.24 -10.17 11.81
C LYS A 113 5.78 -10.40 11.43
N PHE A 114 4.85 -9.69 12.06
CA PHE A 114 3.42 -9.84 11.79
C PHE A 114 3.05 -9.47 10.35
N VAL A 115 3.53 -8.32 9.85
CA VAL A 115 3.19 -7.85 8.51
C VAL A 115 3.85 -8.72 7.44
N LEU A 116 5.10 -9.14 7.68
CA LEU A 116 5.82 -10.03 6.79
C LEU A 116 5.15 -11.41 6.71
N GLN A 117 4.73 -11.99 7.85
CA GLN A 117 3.97 -13.25 7.86
C GLN A 117 2.75 -13.18 6.94
N LYS A 118 1.97 -12.09 7.03
CA LYS A 118 0.79 -11.90 6.18
C LYS A 118 1.15 -11.81 4.68
N ALA A 119 2.24 -11.16 4.34
CA ALA A 119 2.72 -11.08 2.96
C ALA A 119 3.16 -12.46 2.44
N LEU A 120 3.88 -13.24 3.26
CA LEU A 120 4.32 -14.60 2.92
C LEU A 120 3.13 -15.57 2.80
N ASP A 121 2.16 -15.52 3.73
CA ASP A 121 0.91 -16.31 3.67
C ASP A 121 0.12 -16.07 2.38
N MET A 122 0.19 -14.87 1.83
CA MET A 122 -0.44 -14.49 0.56
C MET A 122 0.43 -14.77 -0.67
N ASN A 123 1.59 -15.38 -0.47
CA ASN A 123 2.57 -15.68 -1.51
C ASN A 123 2.98 -14.46 -2.35
N LEU A 124 3.14 -13.31 -1.70
CA LEU A 124 3.61 -12.08 -2.34
C LEU A 124 5.14 -12.14 -2.52
N SER A 125 5.62 -11.59 -3.64
CA SER A 125 7.06 -11.41 -3.85
C SER A 125 7.59 -10.36 -2.89
N VAL A 126 8.74 -10.62 -2.27
CA VAL A 126 9.37 -9.71 -1.30
C VAL A 126 10.66 -9.17 -1.87
N ILE A 127 10.87 -7.86 -1.75
CA ILE A 127 12.17 -7.20 -1.94
C ILE A 127 12.60 -6.69 -0.57
N VAL A 128 13.79 -6.99 -0.15
CA VAL A 128 14.36 -6.48 1.10
C VAL A 128 15.19 -5.24 0.82
N CYS A 129 14.84 -4.11 1.46
CA CYS A 129 15.58 -2.86 1.37
C CYS A 129 16.24 -2.56 2.73
N ILE A 130 17.54 -2.79 2.83
CA ILE A 130 18.35 -2.45 4.00
C ILE A 130 18.69 -0.97 3.92
N ASN A 131 18.00 -0.17 4.71
CA ASN A 131 18.08 1.29 4.69
C ASN A 131 19.05 1.83 5.75
N LYS A 132 19.46 3.09 5.58
CA LYS A 132 20.36 3.83 6.48
C LYS A 132 21.77 3.25 6.53
N ILE A 133 22.26 2.69 5.44
CA ILE A 133 23.62 2.17 5.32
C ILE A 133 24.72 3.25 5.40
N ASP A 134 24.33 4.52 5.39
CA ASP A 134 25.21 5.67 5.60
C ASP A 134 25.60 5.89 7.07
N ARG A 135 24.95 5.20 8.01
CA ARG A 135 25.27 5.29 9.43
C ARG A 135 26.61 4.58 9.74
N PRO A 136 27.46 5.16 10.62
CA PRO A 136 28.74 4.53 11.01
C PRO A 136 28.58 3.16 11.69
N GLU A 137 27.43 2.96 12.37
CA GLU A 137 27.12 1.73 13.12
C GLU A 137 26.36 0.69 12.26
N ALA A 138 26.19 0.96 10.96
CA ALA A 138 25.50 0.04 10.07
C ALA A 138 26.21 -1.32 9.98
N ARG A 139 25.42 -2.41 10.08
CA ARG A 139 25.89 -3.80 10.03
C ARG A 139 25.08 -4.61 9.01
N PRO A 140 25.09 -4.22 7.73
CA PRO A 140 24.16 -4.76 6.73
C PRO A 140 24.30 -6.28 6.54
N GLU A 141 25.50 -6.86 6.63
CA GLU A 141 25.71 -8.30 6.49
C GLU A 141 25.03 -9.10 7.61
N GLU A 142 25.16 -8.65 8.86
CA GLU A 142 24.49 -9.29 10.01
C GLU A 142 22.96 -9.15 9.91
N VAL A 143 22.47 -8.01 9.40
CA VAL A 143 21.03 -7.77 9.20
C VAL A 143 20.46 -8.69 8.10
N ILE A 144 21.23 -9.03 7.07
CA ILE A 144 20.82 -10.04 6.08
C ILE A 144 20.58 -11.38 6.77
N ASP A 145 21.51 -11.83 7.61
CA ASP A 145 21.38 -13.09 8.34
C ASP A 145 20.16 -13.09 9.26
N GLU A 146 19.92 -12.00 10.01
CA GLU A 146 18.73 -11.84 10.85
C GLU A 146 17.42 -11.91 10.04
N ILE A 147 17.40 -11.33 8.84
CA ILE A 147 16.22 -11.36 7.95
C ILE A 147 16.00 -12.78 7.42
N LEU A 148 17.05 -13.47 6.98
CA LEU A 148 16.94 -14.86 6.51
C LEU A 148 16.49 -15.80 7.63
N GLU A 149 17.00 -15.64 8.85
CA GLU A 149 16.50 -16.37 10.03
C GLU A 149 15.01 -16.08 10.26
N LEU A 150 14.58 -14.81 10.15
CA LEU A 150 13.17 -14.47 10.28
C LEU A 150 12.30 -15.14 9.20
N PHE A 151 12.75 -15.18 7.94
CA PHE A 151 12.02 -15.85 6.86
C PHE A 151 11.87 -17.34 7.14
N ILE A 152 12.93 -18.00 7.64
CA ILE A 152 12.90 -19.40 8.05
C ILE A 152 11.91 -19.61 9.21
N ASP A 153 11.94 -18.76 10.22
CA ASP A 153 11.01 -18.78 11.36
C ASP A 153 9.55 -18.61 10.96
N LEU A 154 9.30 -17.98 9.81
CA LEU A 154 7.98 -17.73 9.24
C LEU A 154 7.58 -18.78 8.19
N ASP A 155 8.30 -19.90 8.11
CA ASP A 155 8.04 -20.98 7.14
C ASP A 155 8.02 -20.51 5.68
N ALA A 156 8.88 -19.53 5.31
CA ALA A 156 9.00 -19.06 3.93
C ALA A 156 9.44 -20.18 3.00
N ASN A 157 8.88 -20.22 1.79
CA ASN A 157 9.27 -21.18 0.77
C ASN A 157 10.59 -20.80 0.07
N GLU A 158 11.16 -21.72 -0.75
CA GLU A 158 12.43 -21.50 -1.45
C GLU A 158 12.43 -20.24 -2.32
N ASP A 159 11.33 -19.98 -3.06
CA ASP A 159 11.20 -18.78 -3.90
C ASP A 159 11.17 -17.49 -3.08
N GLN A 160 10.61 -17.52 -1.87
CA GLN A 160 10.58 -16.39 -0.96
C GLN A 160 11.92 -16.14 -0.26
N LEU A 161 12.68 -17.21 -0.01
CA LEU A 161 14.03 -17.11 0.54
C LEU A 161 15.04 -16.56 -0.48
N ASP A 162 14.82 -16.76 -1.78
CA ASP A 162 15.63 -16.18 -2.87
C ASP A 162 15.21 -14.73 -3.20
N CYS A 163 14.81 -13.97 -2.18
CA CYS A 163 14.40 -12.59 -2.35
C CYS A 163 15.61 -11.67 -2.60
N PRO A 164 15.47 -10.65 -3.48
CA PRO A 164 16.54 -9.69 -3.73
C PRO A 164 16.72 -8.74 -2.55
N PHE A 165 18.01 -8.44 -2.26
CA PHE A 165 18.42 -7.44 -1.28
C PHE A 165 18.89 -6.18 -2.00
N ILE A 166 18.47 -5.03 -1.50
CA ILE A 166 18.90 -3.71 -1.95
C ILE A 166 19.38 -2.92 -0.73
N PHE A 167 20.53 -2.27 -0.87
CA PHE A 167 21.12 -1.42 0.16
C PHE A 167 20.82 0.03 -0.16
N ALA A 168 20.26 0.78 0.80
CA ALA A 168 19.82 2.14 0.53
C ALA A 168 20.19 3.12 1.66
N SER A 169 20.37 4.37 1.27
CA SER A 169 20.24 5.51 2.15
C SER A 169 19.16 6.43 1.60
N ALA A 170 17.93 6.24 2.07
CA ALA A 170 16.80 7.06 1.64
C ALA A 170 17.04 8.56 1.90
N LYS A 171 17.70 8.90 3.00
CA LYS A 171 18.05 10.29 3.34
C LYS A 171 19.05 10.90 2.36
N SER A 172 20.02 10.11 1.88
CA SER A 172 21.04 10.57 0.94
C SER A 172 20.64 10.35 -0.54
N GLY A 173 19.51 9.71 -0.79
CA GLY A 173 18.91 9.57 -2.11
C GLY A 173 19.58 8.55 -3.03
N TYR A 174 20.17 7.47 -2.49
CA TYR A 174 20.78 6.42 -3.31
C TYR A 174 20.43 5.01 -2.84
N ALA A 175 20.48 4.08 -3.78
CA ALA A 175 20.36 2.64 -3.55
C ALA A 175 21.44 1.88 -4.33
N MET A 176 21.76 0.68 -3.89
CA MET A 176 22.80 -0.19 -4.47
C MET A 176 22.33 -1.64 -4.44
N ALA A 177 22.69 -2.41 -5.44
CA ALA A 177 22.47 -3.86 -5.45
C ALA A 177 23.58 -4.60 -4.68
N ASP A 178 24.80 -4.08 -4.70
CA ASP A 178 25.95 -4.57 -3.94
C ASP A 178 26.55 -3.42 -3.13
N LEU A 179 27.09 -3.71 -1.94
CA LEU A 179 27.69 -2.69 -1.06
C LEU A 179 28.91 -1.97 -1.67
N ASN A 180 29.51 -2.55 -2.71
CA ASN A 180 30.64 -1.96 -3.44
C ASN A 180 30.21 -1.10 -4.62
N ASP A 181 28.92 -1.03 -4.93
CA ASP A 181 28.41 -0.25 -6.04
C ASP A 181 28.55 1.26 -5.82
N GLU A 182 28.50 2.01 -6.89
CA GLU A 182 28.58 3.46 -6.84
C GLU A 182 27.29 4.07 -6.29
N LYS A 183 27.43 4.96 -5.31
CA LYS A 183 26.32 5.69 -4.66
C LYS A 183 25.83 6.83 -5.54
N LYS A 184 24.80 6.61 -6.37
CA LYS A 184 24.30 7.58 -7.33
C LYS A 184 22.87 8.05 -7.06
N ASP A 185 21.94 7.14 -7.24
CA ASP A 185 20.50 7.40 -7.24
C ASP A 185 19.70 6.16 -6.80
N MET A 186 18.36 6.24 -6.85
CA MET A 186 17.46 5.13 -6.52
C MET A 186 17.21 4.16 -7.68
N GLN A 187 17.89 4.33 -8.82
CA GLN A 187 17.66 3.49 -10.00
C GLN A 187 17.79 1.98 -9.71
N PRO A 188 18.77 1.49 -8.92
CA PRO A 188 18.85 0.07 -8.60
C PRO A 188 17.60 -0.49 -7.91
N LEU A 189 16.94 0.29 -7.04
CA LEU A 189 15.69 -0.10 -6.42
C LEU A 189 14.53 -0.11 -7.41
N PHE A 190 14.43 0.87 -8.30
CA PHE A 190 13.41 0.87 -9.35
C PHE A 190 13.56 -0.31 -10.30
N ASP A 191 14.78 -0.60 -10.76
CA ASP A 191 15.05 -1.75 -11.62
C ASP A 191 14.75 -3.07 -10.90
N CYS A 192 15.07 -3.18 -9.61
CA CYS A 192 14.72 -4.33 -8.79
C CYS A 192 13.19 -4.53 -8.70
N ILE A 193 12.41 -3.46 -8.48
CA ILE A 193 10.95 -3.53 -8.44
C ILE A 193 10.40 -4.05 -9.78
N VAL A 194 10.82 -3.46 -10.90
CA VAL A 194 10.30 -3.82 -12.23
C VAL A 194 10.63 -5.26 -12.59
N ASN A 195 11.82 -5.74 -12.22
CA ASN A 195 12.31 -7.07 -12.59
C ASN A 195 11.78 -8.19 -11.69
N ASN A 196 11.56 -7.95 -10.40
CA ASN A 196 11.24 -9.00 -9.42
C ASN A 196 9.78 -9.00 -8.95
N ILE A 197 9.06 -7.88 -9.04
CA ILE A 197 7.64 -7.88 -8.71
C ILE A 197 6.83 -8.31 -9.94
N PRO A 198 5.96 -9.34 -9.82
CA PRO A 198 5.16 -9.79 -10.95
C PRO A 198 4.13 -8.73 -11.37
N ALA A 199 3.88 -8.67 -12.68
CA ALA A 199 2.82 -7.85 -13.25
C ALA A 199 1.45 -8.37 -12.81
N PRO A 200 0.46 -7.48 -12.56
CA PRO A 200 -0.89 -7.92 -12.24
C PRO A 200 -1.52 -8.67 -13.42
N GLU A 201 -2.26 -9.72 -13.09
CA GLU A 201 -2.95 -10.57 -14.05
C GLU A 201 -4.47 -10.47 -13.88
N GLY A 202 -5.19 -10.50 -14.99
CA GLY A 202 -6.66 -10.55 -15.01
C GLY A 202 -7.18 -10.83 -16.41
N ASP A 203 -8.48 -11.01 -16.53
CA ASP A 203 -9.12 -11.18 -17.82
C ASP A 203 -9.81 -9.85 -18.23
N PRO A 204 -9.29 -9.14 -19.25
CA PRO A 204 -9.85 -7.84 -19.66
C PRO A 204 -11.24 -7.96 -20.29
N ASP A 205 -11.58 -9.12 -20.84
CA ASP A 205 -12.86 -9.38 -21.50
C ASP A 205 -13.90 -10.00 -20.55
N ALA A 206 -13.51 -10.31 -19.32
CA ALA A 206 -14.42 -10.84 -18.32
C ALA A 206 -15.32 -9.75 -17.70
N ASP A 207 -16.32 -10.20 -16.96
CA ASP A 207 -17.15 -9.32 -16.15
C ASP A 207 -16.32 -8.54 -15.14
N THR A 208 -16.61 -7.26 -15.04
CA THR A 208 -15.91 -6.36 -14.12
C THR A 208 -15.99 -6.86 -12.68
N GLN A 209 -14.86 -6.90 -12.01
CA GLN A 209 -14.75 -7.19 -10.59
C GLN A 209 -13.67 -6.30 -9.95
N MET A 210 -14.05 -5.59 -8.88
CA MET A 210 -13.17 -4.75 -8.09
C MET A 210 -13.56 -4.84 -6.62
N LEU A 211 -12.65 -5.27 -5.77
CA LEU A 211 -12.85 -5.28 -4.31
C LEU A 211 -12.50 -3.92 -3.72
N ILE A 212 -13.37 -3.37 -2.90
CA ILE A 212 -13.11 -2.14 -2.15
C ILE A 212 -12.28 -2.48 -0.91
N SER A 213 -11.03 -2.05 -0.92
CA SER A 213 -10.06 -2.32 0.14
C SER A 213 -9.92 -1.18 1.13
N THR A 214 -10.04 0.08 0.66
CA THR A 214 -9.98 1.26 1.51
C THR A 214 -11.06 2.27 1.11
N ILE A 215 -11.43 3.13 2.05
CA ILE A 215 -12.38 4.22 1.80
C ILE A 215 -11.69 5.54 2.12
N ASP A 216 -11.82 6.48 1.22
CA ASP A 216 -11.45 7.86 1.39
C ASP A 216 -12.71 8.75 1.41
N TYR A 217 -12.57 9.97 1.83
CA TYR A 217 -13.67 10.93 1.92
C TYR A 217 -13.27 12.28 1.36
N ASN A 218 -14.18 12.86 0.60
CA ASN A 218 -14.04 14.22 0.10
C ASN A 218 -15.34 14.97 0.32
N GLU A 219 -15.26 16.19 0.82
CA GLU A 219 -16.43 17.00 1.17
C GLU A 219 -17.39 17.27 -0.01
N PHE A 220 -16.87 17.28 -1.24
CA PHE A 220 -17.66 17.58 -2.45
C PHE A 220 -18.27 16.34 -3.10
N VAL A 221 -17.59 15.19 -3.04
CA VAL A 221 -18.03 13.95 -3.72
C VAL A 221 -18.43 12.85 -2.76
N GLY A 222 -18.28 13.07 -1.46
CA GLY A 222 -18.62 12.11 -0.41
C GLY A 222 -17.60 10.97 -0.30
N ARG A 223 -18.10 9.76 -0.05
CA ARG A 223 -17.26 8.57 0.08
C ARG A 223 -16.66 8.17 -1.27
N ILE A 224 -15.40 7.78 -1.23
CA ILE A 224 -14.62 7.32 -2.38
C ILE A 224 -14.09 5.93 -2.03
N GLY A 225 -14.54 4.92 -2.77
CA GLY A 225 -14.01 3.57 -2.61
C GLY A 225 -12.73 3.38 -3.41
N VAL A 226 -11.69 2.82 -2.79
CA VAL A 226 -10.41 2.53 -3.44
C VAL A 226 -10.19 1.02 -3.48
N GLY A 227 -9.72 0.50 -4.61
CA GLY A 227 -9.42 -0.90 -4.80
C GLY A 227 -8.69 -1.16 -6.10
N LYS A 228 -8.33 -2.43 -6.32
CA LYS A 228 -7.72 -2.90 -7.56
C LYS A 228 -8.79 -3.55 -8.45
N ILE A 229 -8.73 -3.28 -9.75
CA ILE A 229 -9.57 -3.99 -10.74
C ILE A 229 -8.94 -5.35 -11.00
N ASP A 230 -9.62 -6.42 -10.59
CA ASP A 230 -9.13 -7.78 -10.76
C ASP A 230 -9.51 -8.35 -12.14
N ASN A 231 -10.70 -8.02 -12.66
CA ASN A 231 -11.17 -8.44 -13.97
C ASN A 231 -11.95 -7.33 -14.67
N GLY A 232 -11.97 -7.37 -16.01
CA GLY A 232 -12.71 -6.45 -16.84
C GLY A 232 -12.16 -5.02 -16.82
N SER A 233 -13.05 -4.05 -17.00
CA SER A 233 -12.74 -2.63 -16.93
C SER A 233 -13.87 -1.85 -16.26
N LEU A 234 -13.55 -0.67 -15.73
CA LEU A 234 -14.51 0.28 -15.19
C LEU A 234 -14.52 1.56 -16.03
N LYS A 235 -15.71 2.11 -16.27
CA LYS A 235 -15.90 3.36 -17.02
C LYS A 235 -16.74 4.35 -16.23
N VAL A 236 -16.50 5.62 -16.46
CA VAL A 236 -17.36 6.70 -15.96
C VAL A 236 -18.77 6.54 -16.55
N ASN A 237 -19.79 6.79 -15.75
CA ASN A 237 -21.20 6.59 -16.06
C ASN A 237 -21.65 5.12 -16.26
N GLN A 238 -20.77 4.14 -16.05
CA GLN A 238 -21.14 2.73 -16.07
C GLN A 238 -22.08 2.40 -14.91
N GLU A 239 -23.12 1.63 -15.19
CA GLU A 239 -23.96 1.03 -14.16
C GLU A 239 -23.35 -0.30 -13.72
N VAL A 240 -23.23 -0.45 -12.41
CA VAL A 240 -22.59 -1.60 -11.77
C VAL A 240 -23.46 -2.12 -10.62
N MET A 241 -23.19 -3.33 -10.19
CA MET A 241 -23.79 -3.94 -9.01
C MET A 241 -22.80 -3.92 -7.87
N ILE A 242 -23.23 -3.47 -6.70
CA ILE A 242 -22.49 -3.62 -5.45
C ILE A 242 -22.99 -4.89 -4.76
N VAL A 243 -22.08 -5.77 -4.42
CA VAL A 243 -22.33 -7.01 -3.67
C VAL A 243 -21.31 -7.17 -2.55
N ASN A 244 -21.66 -7.92 -1.51
CA ASN A 244 -20.76 -8.20 -0.40
C ASN A 244 -20.67 -9.70 -0.15
N HIS A 245 -19.46 -10.21 0.08
CA HIS A 245 -19.22 -11.64 0.27
C HIS A 245 -19.86 -12.16 1.58
N HIS A 246 -19.81 -11.38 2.65
CA HIS A 246 -20.33 -11.76 3.97
C HIS A 246 -21.80 -11.39 4.17
N ASP A 247 -22.36 -10.52 3.33
CA ASP A 247 -23.76 -10.15 3.37
C ASP A 247 -24.42 -10.28 1.99
N PRO A 248 -24.99 -11.44 1.67
CA PRO A 248 -25.67 -11.66 0.39
C PRO A 248 -26.90 -10.77 0.14
N SER A 249 -27.40 -10.09 1.18
CA SER A 249 -28.51 -9.15 1.05
C SER A 249 -28.10 -7.84 0.38
N VAL A 250 -26.81 -7.52 0.41
CA VAL A 250 -26.25 -6.34 -0.26
C VAL A 250 -26.24 -6.56 -1.77
N LYS A 251 -27.24 -6.02 -2.44
CA LYS A 251 -27.34 -5.97 -3.91
C LYS A 251 -27.89 -4.61 -4.30
N LYS A 252 -27.00 -3.69 -4.66
CA LYS A 252 -27.36 -2.32 -5.02
C LYS A 252 -26.89 -2.01 -6.43
N ARG A 253 -27.80 -1.62 -7.32
CA ARG A 253 -27.45 -1.07 -8.63
C ARG A 253 -27.09 0.39 -8.45
N VAL A 254 -25.91 0.77 -8.88
CA VAL A 254 -25.38 2.12 -8.76
C VAL A 254 -24.71 2.55 -10.06
N ARG A 255 -24.49 3.87 -10.22
CA ARG A 255 -23.75 4.42 -11.34
C ARG A 255 -22.48 5.08 -10.85
N ILE A 256 -21.35 4.76 -11.46
CA ILE A 256 -20.08 5.41 -11.19
C ILE A 256 -20.11 6.82 -11.74
N THR A 257 -19.97 7.82 -10.87
CA THR A 257 -20.01 9.23 -11.32
C THR A 257 -18.63 9.70 -11.75
N LYS A 258 -17.58 9.31 -11.01
CA LYS A 258 -16.19 9.65 -11.32
C LYS A 258 -15.28 8.46 -11.02
N LEU A 259 -14.25 8.35 -11.85
CA LEU A 259 -13.20 7.35 -11.74
C LEU A 259 -11.85 8.09 -11.70
N TYR A 260 -11.00 7.69 -10.77
CA TYR A 260 -9.69 8.29 -10.61
C TYR A 260 -8.61 7.23 -10.62
N THR A 261 -7.47 7.56 -11.21
CA THR A 261 -6.20 6.86 -11.02
C THR A 261 -5.26 7.73 -10.20
N PHE A 262 -4.18 7.14 -9.71
CA PHE A 262 -3.15 7.87 -8.96
C PHE A 262 -2.02 8.29 -9.89
N ASN A 263 -1.52 9.52 -9.70
CA ASN A 263 -0.32 10.04 -10.33
C ASN A 263 0.41 10.95 -9.32
N GLY A 264 1.55 10.50 -8.83
CA GLY A 264 2.11 11.03 -7.60
C GLY A 264 1.11 10.88 -6.46
N LEU A 265 0.93 11.94 -5.70
CA LEU A 265 -0.04 12.01 -4.60
C LEU A 265 -1.45 12.41 -5.05
N ASN A 266 -1.60 12.79 -6.31
CA ASN A 266 -2.87 13.31 -6.82
C ASN A 266 -3.74 12.21 -7.41
N LYS A 267 -5.05 12.35 -7.21
CA LYS A 267 -6.07 11.59 -7.93
C LYS A 267 -6.37 12.30 -9.25
N VAL A 268 -6.16 11.62 -10.36
CA VAL A 268 -6.42 12.14 -11.71
C VAL A 268 -7.67 11.48 -12.27
N GLU A 269 -8.64 12.28 -12.72
CA GLU A 269 -9.86 11.77 -13.34
C GLU A 269 -9.53 11.07 -14.66
N VAL A 270 -10.10 9.88 -14.85
CA VAL A 270 -9.97 9.09 -16.07
C VAL A 270 -11.36 8.62 -16.53
N ASN A 271 -11.51 8.38 -17.83
CA ASN A 271 -12.77 7.89 -18.37
C ASN A 271 -12.95 6.39 -18.24
N GLU A 272 -11.84 5.65 -18.24
CA GLU A 272 -11.80 4.20 -18.17
C GLU A 272 -10.52 3.74 -17.47
N ALA A 273 -10.60 2.63 -16.75
CA ALA A 273 -9.47 1.93 -16.16
C ALA A 273 -9.66 0.41 -16.30
N GLY A 274 -8.55 -0.33 -16.48
CA GLY A 274 -8.56 -1.76 -16.76
C GLY A 274 -7.94 -2.59 -15.64
N ILE A 275 -7.80 -3.88 -15.92
CA ILE A 275 -7.23 -4.87 -14.99
C ILE A 275 -5.89 -4.40 -14.40
N GLY A 276 -5.68 -4.73 -13.14
CA GLY A 276 -4.43 -4.45 -12.41
C GLY A 276 -4.29 -3.01 -11.93
N GLU A 277 -5.12 -2.08 -12.40
CA GLU A 277 -5.06 -0.69 -11.94
C GLU A 277 -5.69 -0.53 -10.55
N ILE A 278 -5.02 0.24 -9.70
CA ILE A 278 -5.58 0.71 -8.43
C ILE A 278 -6.31 2.02 -8.72
N VAL A 279 -7.61 2.01 -8.46
CA VAL A 279 -8.49 3.13 -8.80
C VAL A 279 -9.32 3.57 -7.60
N ALA A 280 -9.77 4.81 -7.66
CA ALA A 280 -10.72 5.38 -6.72
C ALA A 280 -12.02 5.70 -7.45
N VAL A 281 -13.14 5.26 -6.89
CA VAL A 281 -14.48 5.42 -7.47
C VAL A 281 -15.37 6.25 -6.57
N SER A 282 -16.17 7.14 -7.15
CA SER A 282 -17.15 7.95 -6.44
C SER A 282 -18.56 7.81 -7.05
N GLY A 283 -19.57 8.29 -6.33
CA GLY A 283 -20.98 8.18 -6.71
C GLY A 283 -21.74 7.10 -5.96
N ILE A 284 -21.10 6.46 -4.98
CA ILE A 284 -21.69 5.40 -4.18
C ILE A 284 -21.70 5.84 -2.72
N ALA A 285 -22.84 6.42 -2.28
CA ALA A 285 -22.95 7.03 -0.95
C ALA A 285 -22.70 6.04 0.21
N ASP A 286 -23.19 4.81 0.05
CA ASP A 286 -23.14 3.76 1.09
C ASP A 286 -22.12 2.66 0.73
N ILE A 287 -20.97 3.02 0.19
CA ILE A 287 -19.92 2.05 -0.09
C ILE A 287 -19.18 1.70 1.21
N HIS A 288 -18.88 0.42 1.39
CA HIS A 288 -18.16 -0.11 2.54
C HIS A 288 -16.93 -0.89 2.09
N ILE A 289 -15.97 -1.01 3.02
CA ILE A 289 -14.82 -1.88 2.82
C ILE A 289 -15.31 -3.33 2.74
N GLY A 290 -14.79 -4.07 1.75
CA GLY A 290 -15.21 -5.45 1.46
C GLY A 290 -16.37 -5.56 0.47
N ASP A 291 -16.98 -4.44 0.07
CA ASP A 291 -17.91 -4.44 -1.04
C ASP A 291 -17.16 -4.74 -2.36
N THR A 292 -17.79 -5.48 -3.23
CA THR A 292 -17.29 -5.77 -4.57
C THR A 292 -18.14 -5.02 -5.60
N ILE A 293 -17.49 -4.25 -6.45
CA ILE A 293 -18.10 -3.66 -7.64
C ILE A 293 -18.05 -4.70 -8.75
N CYS A 294 -19.22 -5.07 -9.27
CA CYS A 294 -19.36 -6.09 -10.32
C CYS A 294 -20.14 -5.57 -11.51
N SER A 295 -20.04 -6.28 -12.63
CA SER A 295 -20.95 -6.10 -13.75
C SER A 295 -22.40 -6.49 -13.35
N LEU A 296 -23.40 -5.91 -14.02
CA LEU A 296 -24.82 -6.20 -13.73
C LEU A 296 -25.19 -7.64 -14.06
N ASN A 297 -24.56 -8.23 -15.07
CA ASN A 297 -24.94 -9.53 -15.61
C ASN A 297 -24.48 -10.70 -14.74
N ASN A 298 -23.36 -10.53 -14.03
CA ASN A 298 -22.76 -11.58 -13.21
C ASN A 298 -22.20 -11.00 -11.89
N PRO A 299 -23.07 -10.70 -10.92
CA PRO A 299 -22.67 -10.10 -9.66
C PRO A 299 -22.05 -11.15 -8.71
N VAL A 300 -20.76 -11.35 -8.82
CA VAL A 300 -19.99 -12.28 -7.98
C VAL A 300 -19.10 -11.48 -7.01
N ALA A 301 -19.31 -11.66 -5.71
CA ALA A 301 -18.51 -11.01 -4.69
C ALA A 301 -17.12 -11.67 -4.56
N ILE A 302 -16.09 -10.86 -4.44
CA ILE A 302 -14.73 -11.33 -4.15
C ILE A 302 -14.64 -11.67 -2.67
N PRO A 303 -14.12 -12.85 -2.29
CA PRO A 303 -13.90 -13.21 -0.90
C PRO A 303 -12.92 -12.25 -0.24
N PHE A 304 -13.28 -11.77 0.95
CA PHE A 304 -12.39 -10.97 1.77
C PHE A 304 -12.46 -11.41 3.24
N GLN A 305 -11.40 -11.15 3.99
CA GLN A 305 -11.37 -11.47 5.41
C GLN A 305 -12.13 -10.38 6.18
N LYS A 306 -13.15 -10.81 6.93
CA LYS A 306 -13.91 -9.89 7.78
C LYS A 306 -12.99 -9.38 8.90
N ILE A 307 -12.97 -8.07 9.10
CA ILE A 307 -12.26 -7.47 10.22
C ILE A 307 -12.93 -7.97 11.50
N SER A 308 -12.11 -8.30 12.49
CA SER A 308 -12.61 -8.66 13.83
C SER A 308 -13.48 -7.52 14.36
N GLU A 309 -14.62 -7.86 14.92
CA GLU A 309 -15.48 -6.86 15.56
C GLU A 309 -14.74 -6.27 16.77
N PRO A 310 -14.94 -4.97 17.06
CA PRO A 310 -14.28 -4.34 18.20
C PRO A 310 -14.72 -5.03 19.48
N THR A 311 -13.75 -5.37 20.33
CA THR A 311 -13.99 -6.01 21.65
C THR A 311 -14.49 -5.01 22.68
N LEU A 312 -14.28 -3.72 22.45
CA LEU A 312 -14.67 -2.62 23.32
C LEU A 312 -15.17 -1.44 22.50
N SER A 313 -16.28 -0.85 22.92
CA SER A 313 -16.78 0.45 22.41
C SER A 313 -16.71 1.48 23.52
N MET A 314 -16.20 2.67 23.24
CA MET A 314 -16.08 3.76 24.20
C MET A 314 -16.63 5.04 23.60
N ASP A 315 -17.58 5.66 24.29
CA ASP A 315 -18.10 6.97 23.93
C ASP A 315 -17.25 8.07 24.56
N LEU A 316 -16.66 8.93 23.73
CA LEU A 316 -15.90 10.10 24.18
C LEU A 316 -16.78 11.34 24.10
N SER A 317 -16.99 12.00 25.24
CA SER A 317 -17.68 13.29 25.31
C SER A 317 -16.69 14.44 25.48
N LEU A 318 -17.08 15.66 25.09
CA LEU A 318 -16.26 16.85 25.25
C LEU A 318 -15.84 17.10 26.72
N ILE A 319 -16.64 16.67 27.68
CA ILE A 319 -16.32 16.81 29.11
C ILE A 319 -15.11 15.95 29.51
N HIS A 320 -14.91 14.80 28.88
CA HIS A 320 -13.73 13.95 29.11
C HIS A 320 -12.47 14.50 28.43
N ILE A 321 -12.63 15.30 27.39
CA ILE A 321 -11.53 15.92 26.66
C ILE A 321 -11.09 17.22 27.33
N SER A 322 -12.04 17.99 27.86
CA SER A 322 -11.77 19.35 28.42
C SER A 322 -11.33 19.36 29.90
N GLU A 323 -11.55 18.29 30.68
CA GLU A 323 -11.20 18.21 32.09
C GLU A 323 -10.45 16.92 32.49
N PRO A 324 -9.26 16.61 31.93
CA PRO A 324 -8.52 15.40 32.32
C PRO A 324 -8.01 15.46 33.77
N THR A 325 -8.01 16.64 34.40
CA THR A 325 -7.43 16.86 35.74
C THR A 325 -8.41 16.60 36.89
N ARG A 326 -9.72 16.55 36.63
CA ARG A 326 -10.71 16.31 37.71
C ARG A 326 -10.83 14.86 38.15
N LEU A 327 -10.38 13.91 37.34
CA LEU A 327 -10.41 12.48 37.64
C LEU A 327 -9.25 12.00 38.52
N GLN A 328 -8.28 12.86 38.82
CA GLN A 328 -7.15 12.52 39.72
C GLN A 328 -7.36 12.94 41.19
N LEU A 329 -8.54 13.47 41.54
CA LEU A 329 -8.83 14.01 42.89
C LEU A 329 -10.03 13.30 43.57
N ILE A 330 -10.37 12.09 43.16
CA ILE A 330 -11.33 11.25 43.89
C ILE A 330 -10.60 9.91 44.26
#